data_05e3c41ecfaa9b00d97fdd58c3ae2b94
#
_entry.id   05e3c41ecfaa9b00d97fdd58c3ae2b94
#
_cell.length_a   1.000
_cell.length_b   1.000
_cell.length_c   1.000
_cell.angle_alpha   90.00
_cell.angle_beta   90.00
_cell.angle_gamma   90.00
#
_symmetry.space_group_name_H-M   'P 1'
#
loop_
_entity.id
_entity.type
_entity.pdbx_description
1 polymer ?
#
loop_
_entity_poly.entity_id
_entity_poly.type
_entity_poly.pdbx_seq_one_letter_code
_entity_poly.pdbx_strand_id
1 'polypeptide(L)'
;LTRACITMKLYGIPNCTTVKKARAWLAEHALEVPFHDFKKQGVDAAWLRSVSRQTGWLALLNTRGTTWRKLTDAEKAAAGDEAGAIALMLAQPSVIKRPVLERDGRYHLGFAEDQYQALFGA
;
A
#
# COMPACT_ATOMS: atom_id res chain seq x y z
N LEU A 1 -2.36 8.10 -32.47
CA LEU A 1 -1.88 7.45 -31.61
C LEU A 1 -2.52 7.31 -30.36
N THR A 2 -2.71 6.25 -29.96
CA THR A 2 -3.33 6.07 -28.74
C THR A 2 -2.34 5.97 -27.71
N ARG A 3 -2.36 6.89 -26.81
CA ARG A 3 -1.58 6.77 -25.66
C ARG A 3 -2.13 5.68 -24.83
N ALA A 4 -1.34 4.75 -24.45
CA ALA A 4 -1.75 3.76 -23.51
C ALA A 4 -2.20 4.43 -22.23
N CYS A 5 -3.39 4.11 -21.77
CA CYS A 5 -3.86 4.60 -20.50
C CYS A 5 -3.17 3.83 -19.40
N ILE A 6 -2.20 4.43 -18.75
CA ILE A 6 -1.56 3.82 -17.60
C ILE A 6 -2.47 4.03 -16.40
N THR A 7 -2.97 2.94 -15.88
CA THR A 7 -3.80 2.99 -14.67
C THR A 7 -2.90 3.19 -13.47
N MET A 8 -3.15 4.25 -12.72
CA MET A 8 -2.39 4.54 -11.51
C MET A 8 -3.34 4.83 -10.37
N LYS A 9 -2.98 4.36 -9.19
CA LYS A 9 -3.75 4.63 -7.99
C LYS A 9 -2.84 4.49 -6.77
N LEU A 10 -2.97 5.39 -5.83
CA LEU A 10 -2.20 5.36 -4.59
C LEU A 10 -3.14 5.00 -3.45
N TYR A 11 -2.78 3.98 -2.69
CA TYR A 11 -3.59 3.50 -1.58
C TYR A 11 -2.91 3.81 -0.26
N GLY A 12 -3.65 4.26 0.70
CA GLY A 12 -3.09 4.54 2.01
C GLY A 12 -4.05 5.25 2.94
N ILE A 13 -3.48 5.92 3.92
CA ILE A 13 -4.21 6.71 4.91
C ILE A 13 -3.64 8.12 4.86
N PRO A 14 -4.49 9.18 4.82
CA PRO A 14 -3.99 10.56 4.69
C PRO A 14 -3.05 11.00 5.81
N ASN A 15 -3.23 10.46 7.02
CA ASN A 15 -2.43 10.86 8.17
C ASN A 15 -1.05 10.25 8.25
N CYS A 16 -0.64 9.46 7.29
CA CYS A 16 0.66 8.80 7.28
C CYS A 16 1.70 9.74 6.68
N THR A 17 2.82 9.96 7.38
CA THR A 17 3.90 10.82 6.89
C THR A 17 4.45 10.34 5.55
N THR A 18 4.65 9.03 5.42
CA THR A 18 5.16 8.43 4.18
C THR A 18 4.18 8.64 3.03
N VAL A 19 2.89 8.49 3.29
CA VAL A 19 1.84 8.74 2.29
C VAL A 19 1.86 10.20 1.86
N LYS A 20 1.99 11.12 2.82
CA LYS A 20 2.06 12.56 2.51
C LYS A 20 3.25 12.88 1.63
N LYS A 21 4.41 12.28 1.91
CA LYS A 21 5.63 12.46 1.10
C LYS A 21 5.43 11.93 -0.32
N ALA A 22 4.81 10.77 -0.46
CA ALA A 22 4.55 10.18 -1.77
C ALA A 22 3.61 11.07 -2.58
N ARG A 23 2.55 11.56 -1.96
CA ARG A 23 1.59 12.44 -2.65
C ARG A 23 2.23 13.75 -3.07
N ALA A 24 3.09 14.32 -2.21
CA ALA A 24 3.81 15.55 -2.53
C ALA A 24 4.75 15.34 -3.71
N TRP A 25 5.50 14.23 -3.71
CA TRP A 25 6.40 13.92 -4.82
C TRP A 25 5.64 13.80 -6.14
N LEU A 26 4.51 13.10 -6.12
CA LEU A 26 3.68 12.95 -7.32
C LEU A 26 3.17 14.29 -7.81
N ALA A 27 2.72 15.15 -6.91
CA ALA A 27 2.24 16.48 -7.28
C ALA A 27 3.35 17.36 -7.85
N GLU A 28 4.54 17.30 -7.26
CA GLU A 28 5.69 18.05 -7.74
C GLU A 28 6.11 17.65 -9.16
N HIS A 29 5.85 16.40 -9.53
CA HIS A 29 6.17 15.89 -10.86
C HIS A 29 4.97 15.94 -11.81
N ALA A 30 3.92 16.69 -11.44
CA ALA A 30 2.71 16.87 -12.23
C ALA A 30 2.01 15.56 -12.59
N LEU A 31 2.10 14.58 -11.70
CA LEU A 31 1.46 13.28 -11.90
C LEU A 31 0.14 13.26 -11.13
N GLU A 32 -0.95 13.10 -11.85
CA GLU A 32 -2.27 12.99 -11.23
C GLU A 32 -2.57 11.54 -10.95
N VAL A 33 -2.51 11.16 -9.67
CA VAL A 33 -2.75 9.79 -9.23
C VAL A 33 -3.90 9.80 -8.24
N PRO A 34 -5.02 9.14 -8.55
CA PRO A 34 -6.13 9.07 -7.61
C PRO A 34 -5.68 8.44 -6.29
N PHE A 35 -6.23 8.90 -5.20
CA PHE A 35 -5.90 8.40 -3.88
C PHE A 35 -7.05 7.59 -3.29
N HIS A 36 -6.77 6.37 -2.89
CA HIS A 36 -7.72 5.51 -2.20
C HIS A 36 -7.44 5.54 -0.70
N ASP A 37 -8.37 6.08 0.07
CA ASP A 37 -8.24 6.20 1.51
C ASP A 37 -8.84 4.95 2.17
N PHE A 38 -8.00 4.14 2.79
CA PHE A 38 -8.43 2.91 3.45
C PHE A 38 -9.50 3.15 4.52
N LYS A 39 -9.46 4.30 5.17
CA LYS A 39 -10.41 4.60 6.24
C LYS A 39 -11.78 5.00 5.71
N LYS A 40 -11.82 5.70 4.58
CA LYS A 40 -13.07 6.14 3.99
C LYS A 40 -13.67 5.13 3.03
N GLN A 41 -12.84 4.50 2.22
CA GLN A 41 -13.29 3.62 1.15
C GLN A 41 -13.13 2.15 1.48
N GLY A 42 -12.45 1.85 2.58
CA GLY A 42 -12.26 0.48 3.03
C GLY A 42 -11.16 -0.27 2.31
N VAL A 43 -11.03 -1.53 2.64
CA VAL A 43 -10.02 -2.42 2.08
C VAL A 43 -10.72 -3.67 1.58
N ASP A 44 -10.40 -4.09 0.37
CA ASP A 44 -11.01 -5.26 -0.25
C ASP A 44 -10.08 -6.48 -0.17
N ALA A 45 -10.64 -7.62 0.25
CA ALA A 45 -9.86 -8.85 0.41
C ALA A 45 -9.25 -9.34 -0.92
N ALA A 46 -10.01 -9.22 -2.01
CA ALA A 46 -9.51 -9.64 -3.32
C ALA A 46 -8.33 -8.78 -3.76
N TRP A 47 -8.39 -7.47 -3.48
CA TRP A 47 -7.29 -6.56 -3.76
C TRP A 47 -6.05 -6.92 -2.94
N LEU A 48 -6.23 -7.20 -1.66
CA LEU A 48 -5.12 -7.60 -0.79
C LEU A 48 -4.47 -8.89 -1.29
N ARG A 49 -5.25 -9.86 -1.75
CA ARG A 49 -4.71 -11.09 -2.31
C ARG A 49 -3.91 -10.81 -3.59
N SER A 50 -4.39 -9.93 -4.44
CA SER A 50 -3.68 -9.55 -5.66
C SER A 50 -2.33 -8.90 -5.36
N VAL A 51 -2.31 -7.95 -4.41
CA VAL A 51 -1.07 -7.30 -4.00
C VAL A 51 -0.12 -8.31 -3.38
N SER A 52 -0.65 -9.16 -2.50
CA SER A 52 0.13 -10.18 -1.81
C SER A 52 0.81 -11.15 -2.78
N ARG A 53 0.13 -11.51 -3.86
CA ARG A 53 0.70 -12.40 -4.87
C ARG A 53 1.87 -11.77 -5.60
N GLN A 54 1.87 -10.46 -5.78
CA GLN A 54 2.96 -9.77 -6.45
C GLN A 54 4.12 -9.43 -5.52
N THR A 55 3.81 -9.00 -4.31
CA THR A 55 4.82 -8.45 -3.39
C THR A 55 5.19 -9.39 -2.26
N GLY A 56 4.32 -10.36 -1.95
CA GLY A 56 4.45 -11.20 -0.76
C GLY A 56 3.69 -10.62 0.41
N TRP A 57 2.98 -11.45 1.15
CA TRP A 57 2.18 -10.97 2.27
C TRP A 57 3.05 -10.41 3.41
N LEU A 58 4.28 -10.94 3.58
CA LEU A 58 5.20 -10.42 4.59
C LEU A 58 5.63 -9.00 4.28
N ALA A 59 5.90 -8.70 3.01
CA ALA A 59 6.28 -7.36 2.61
C ALA A 59 5.12 -6.37 2.77
N LEU A 60 3.90 -6.83 2.55
CA LEU A 60 2.71 -6.01 2.66
C LEU A 60 2.33 -5.72 4.11
N LEU A 61 2.73 -6.59 5.04
CA LEU A 61 2.42 -6.46 6.45
C LEU A 61 3.43 -5.53 7.13
N ASN A 62 2.93 -4.45 7.74
CA ASN A 62 3.81 -3.50 8.43
C ASN A 62 3.98 -3.93 9.89
N THR A 63 5.09 -4.62 10.16
CA THR A 63 5.41 -5.09 11.51
C THR A 63 6.17 -4.07 12.35
N ARG A 64 6.46 -2.90 11.80
CA ARG A 64 7.20 -1.85 12.50
C ARG A 64 6.29 -0.76 13.05
N GLY A 65 5.02 -0.79 12.68
CA GLY A 65 4.08 0.24 13.09
C GLY A 65 3.54 0.04 14.49
N THR A 66 2.91 1.09 15.01
CA THR A 66 2.33 1.08 16.35
C THR A 66 1.23 0.04 16.50
N THR A 67 0.40 -0.11 15.47
CA THR A 67 -0.72 -1.07 15.52
C THR A 67 -0.21 -2.49 15.71
N TRP A 68 0.82 -2.89 14.95
CA TRP A 68 1.40 -4.22 15.10
C TRP A 68 1.95 -4.43 16.52
N ARG A 69 2.66 -3.43 17.04
CA ARG A 69 3.28 -3.54 18.37
C ARG A 69 2.26 -3.72 19.49
N LYS A 70 1.06 -3.22 19.30
CA LYS A 70 -0.01 -3.32 20.29
C LYS A 70 -0.79 -4.64 20.23
N LEU A 71 -0.56 -5.45 19.21
CA LEU A 71 -1.24 -6.73 19.08
C LEU A 71 -0.74 -7.72 20.11
N THR A 72 -1.63 -8.64 20.52
CA THR A 72 -1.25 -9.74 21.40
C THR A 72 -0.42 -10.75 20.62
N ASP A 73 0.28 -11.62 21.35
CA ASP A 73 1.05 -12.69 20.71
C ASP A 73 0.16 -13.62 19.90
N ALA A 74 -1.06 -13.87 20.39
CA ALA A 74 -2.03 -14.69 19.67
C ALA A 74 -2.44 -14.04 18.34
N GLU A 75 -2.67 -12.73 18.35
CA GLU A 75 -3.01 -11.99 17.14
C GLU A 75 -1.88 -12.01 16.13
N LYS A 76 -0.64 -11.83 16.59
CA LYS A 76 0.53 -11.88 15.72
C LYS A 76 0.72 -13.28 15.14
N ALA A 77 0.53 -14.32 15.96
CA ALA A 77 0.64 -15.70 15.51
C ALA A 77 -0.41 -16.04 14.46
N ALA A 78 -1.63 -15.52 14.62
CA ALA A 78 -2.71 -15.73 13.65
C ALA A 78 -2.38 -15.14 12.28
N ALA A 79 -1.51 -14.14 12.20
CA ALA A 79 -1.08 -13.52 10.97
C ALA A 79 0.18 -14.19 10.38
N GLY A 80 0.45 -15.42 10.74
CA GLY A 80 1.65 -16.14 10.33
C GLY A 80 1.59 -16.77 8.94
N ASP A 81 0.49 -16.57 8.21
CA ASP A 81 0.36 -17.01 6.83
C ASP A 81 -0.43 -15.98 6.04
N GLU A 82 -0.58 -16.19 4.73
CA GLU A 82 -1.25 -15.24 3.87
C GLU A 82 -2.69 -15.00 4.30
N ALA A 83 -3.45 -16.05 4.57
CA ALA A 83 -4.85 -15.92 4.94
C ALA A 83 -5.01 -15.15 6.25
N GLY A 84 -4.21 -15.47 7.24
CA GLY A 84 -4.25 -14.80 8.54
C GLY A 84 -3.79 -13.35 8.44
N ALA A 85 -2.75 -13.09 7.66
CA ALA A 85 -2.27 -11.72 7.45
C ALA A 85 -3.32 -10.85 6.76
N ILE A 86 -3.99 -11.38 5.75
CA ILE A 86 -5.06 -10.66 5.05
C ILE A 86 -6.23 -10.39 6.01
N ALA A 87 -6.61 -11.38 6.81
CA ALA A 87 -7.67 -11.19 7.79
C ALA A 87 -7.33 -10.07 8.78
N LEU A 88 -6.07 -10.02 9.24
CA LEU A 88 -5.62 -8.95 10.12
C LEU A 88 -5.66 -7.60 9.42
N MET A 89 -5.22 -7.53 8.17
CA MET A 89 -5.23 -6.29 7.40
C MET A 89 -6.66 -5.76 7.21
N LEU A 90 -7.61 -6.66 7.02
CA LEU A 90 -9.02 -6.27 6.90
C LEU A 90 -9.58 -5.73 8.21
N ALA A 91 -9.18 -6.33 9.33
CA ALA A 91 -9.61 -5.89 10.65
C ALA A 91 -8.89 -4.62 11.10
N GLN A 92 -7.61 -4.51 10.74
CA GLN A 92 -6.74 -3.42 11.16
C GLN A 92 -5.97 -2.87 9.96
N PRO A 93 -6.59 -2.02 9.14
CA PRO A 93 -5.91 -1.49 7.93
C PRO A 93 -4.60 -0.78 8.22
N SER A 94 -4.37 -0.35 9.45
CA SER A 94 -3.12 0.31 9.83
C SER A 94 -1.91 -0.61 9.77
N VAL A 95 -2.10 -1.93 9.71
CA VAL A 95 -0.98 -2.87 9.56
C VAL A 95 -0.59 -3.10 8.09
N ILE A 96 -1.30 -2.51 7.16
CA ILE A 96 -0.94 -2.58 5.75
C ILE A 96 0.21 -1.60 5.49
N LYS A 97 1.24 -2.06 4.80
CA LYS A 97 2.35 -1.20 4.38
C LYS A 97 1.82 -0.08 3.51
N ARG A 98 2.19 1.16 3.80
CA ARG A 98 1.69 2.35 3.11
C ARG A 98 2.82 3.22 2.63
N PRO A 99 2.63 3.91 1.51
CA PRO A 99 1.54 3.75 0.55
C PRO A 99 1.73 2.53 -0.33
N VAL A 100 0.67 2.09 -0.97
CA VAL A 100 0.75 1.09 -2.04
C VAL A 100 0.46 1.83 -3.33
N LEU A 101 1.41 1.84 -4.25
CA LEU A 101 1.23 2.46 -5.55
C LEU A 101 0.91 1.38 -6.57
N GLU A 102 -0.24 1.51 -7.20
CA GLU A 102 -0.59 0.69 -8.34
C GLU A 102 -0.26 1.45 -9.61
N ARG A 103 0.51 0.85 -10.49
CA ARG A 103 0.85 1.44 -11.77
C ARG A 103 0.86 0.34 -12.82
N ASP A 104 -0.07 0.45 -13.76
CA ASP A 104 -0.18 -0.48 -14.88
C ASP A 104 -0.25 -1.94 -14.44
N GLY A 105 -1.08 -2.20 -13.42
CA GLY A 105 -1.30 -3.55 -12.90
C GLY A 105 -0.23 -4.08 -11.95
N ARG A 106 0.79 -3.28 -11.66
CA ARG A 106 1.84 -3.66 -10.72
C ARG A 106 1.76 -2.85 -9.45
N TYR A 107 2.08 -3.47 -8.33
CA TYR A 107 2.00 -2.84 -7.03
C TYR A 107 3.40 -2.61 -6.46
N HIS A 108 3.60 -1.41 -5.91
CA HIS A 108 4.87 -1.01 -5.31
C HIS A 108 4.61 -0.54 -3.89
N LEU A 109 5.35 -1.11 -2.93
CA LEU A 109 5.12 -0.84 -1.51
C LEU A 109 6.06 0.23 -0.99
N GLY A 110 5.52 1.10 -0.14
CA GLY A 110 6.29 2.15 0.50
C GLY A 110 6.60 3.31 -0.45
N PHE A 111 7.44 4.23 0.02
CA PHE A 111 7.85 5.37 -0.78
C PHE A 111 9.34 5.63 -0.59
N ALA A 112 10.05 5.78 -1.70
CA ALA A 112 11.40 6.32 -1.76
C ALA A 112 11.51 7.11 -3.04
N GLU A 113 12.19 8.25 -3.00
CA GLU A 113 12.33 9.10 -4.18
C GLU A 113 12.99 8.35 -5.33
N ASP A 114 14.06 7.59 -5.03
CA ASP A 114 14.75 6.78 -6.04
C ASP A 114 13.82 5.77 -6.69
N GLN A 115 12.98 5.12 -5.89
CA GLN A 115 12.01 4.15 -6.36
C GLN A 115 11.02 4.79 -7.33
N TYR A 116 10.47 5.94 -6.95
CA TYR A 116 9.48 6.62 -7.77
C TYR A 116 10.11 7.22 -9.03
N GLN A 117 11.34 7.74 -8.93
CA GLN A 117 12.06 8.22 -10.10
C GLN A 117 12.27 7.10 -11.12
N ALA A 118 12.63 5.91 -10.67
CA ALA A 118 12.80 4.76 -11.55
C ALA A 118 11.48 4.35 -12.19
N LEU A 119 10.38 4.39 -11.43
CA LEU A 119 9.08 3.99 -11.94
C LEU A 119 8.52 4.97 -12.98
N PHE A 120 8.75 6.25 -12.79
CA PHE A 120 8.16 7.28 -13.65
C PHE A 120 9.15 7.87 -14.64
N GLY A 121 10.40 7.48 -14.60
CA GLY A 121 11.41 7.97 -15.52
C GLY A 121 11.76 9.43 -15.33
N ALA A 122 11.57 9.95 -14.13
CA ALA A 122 11.79 11.36 -13.86
C ALA A 122 13.19 11.64 -13.33
#